data_34fd7e4ee8b2a79c64650ab96bb00fca
#
_entry.id   34fd7e4ee8b2a79c64650ab96bb00fca
#
_cell.length_a   1.000
_cell.length_b   1.000
_cell.length_c   1.000
_cell.angle_alpha   90.00
_cell.angle_beta   90.00
_cell.angle_gamma   90.00
#
_symmetry.space_group_name_H-M   'P 1'
#
loop_
_entity.id
_entity.type
_entity.pdbx_description
1 polymer ?
#
loop_
_entity_poly.entity_id
_entity_poly.type
_entity_poly.pdbx_seq_one_letter_code
_entity_poly.pdbx_strand_id
1 'polypeptide(L)'
;PIRFGQSNAIQSAAQIAQQSGWTTRRKLLEQFTLGSRYPTLVGDPIQVADALERWVDVGEIDGLNLTRIVVPQTWEDFATLVVPELQHRGRYRTHYTPGTLRQQLFGRGDRLPDHHPGARWRYQAQARSAV
;
A
#
# COMPACT_ATOMS: atom_id res chain seq x y z
N PRO A 1 5.86 20.44 -26.57
CA PRO A 1 5.88 19.42 -25.48
C PRO A 1 4.62 18.58 -25.54
N ILE A 2 4.78 17.30 -25.79
CA ILE A 2 3.67 16.35 -25.85
C ILE A 2 3.15 16.15 -24.43
N ARG A 3 1.91 16.58 -24.16
CA ARG A 3 1.24 16.34 -22.89
C ARG A 3 0.40 15.07 -23.01
N PHE A 4 0.91 13.95 -22.57
CA PHE A 4 0.13 12.73 -22.39
C PHE A 4 -0.47 12.69 -20.97
N GLY A 5 -1.62 12.06 -20.80
CA GLY A 5 -2.32 11.96 -19.50
C GLY A 5 -1.54 11.31 -18.34
N GLN A 6 -0.33 10.81 -18.57
CA GLN A 6 0.60 10.29 -17.55
C GLN A 6 1.86 11.15 -17.38
N SER A 7 1.80 12.41 -17.73
CA SER A 7 2.96 13.32 -17.61
C SER A 7 3.53 13.39 -16.18
N ASN A 8 2.70 13.23 -15.17
CA ASN A 8 3.13 13.24 -13.76
C ASN A 8 4.11 12.13 -13.43
N ALA A 9 3.95 10.94 -14.01
CA ALA A 9 4.87 9.81 -13.77
C ALA A 9 6.28 10.09 -14.32
N ILE A 10 6.36 10.69 -15.51
CA ILE A 10 7.62 11.07 -16.15
C ILE A 10 8.27 12.23 -15.39
N GLN A 11 7.48 13.22 -14.97
CA GLN A 11 7.96 14.36 -14.19
C GLN A 11 8.50 13.90 -12.83
N SER A 12 7.78 13.02 -12.12
CA SER A 12 8.24 12.46 -10.85
C SER A 12 9.54 11.66 -11.02
N ALA A 13 9.64 10.84 -12.06
CA ALA A 13 10.86 10.09 -12.35
C ALA A 13 12.05 11.03 -12.66
N ALA A 14 11.80 12.11 -13.40
CA ALA A 14 12.82 13.12 -13.70
C ALA A 14 13.28 13.88 -12.44
N GLN A 15 12.34 14.24 -11.55
CA GLN A 15 12.66 14.90 -10.27
C GLN A 15 13.48 13.98 -9.35
N ILE A 16 13.07 12.72 -9.21
CA ILE A 16 13.80 11.73 -8.42
C ILE A 16 15.21 11.53 -9.00
N ALA A 17 15.33 11.41 -10.33
CA ALA A 17 16.62 11.27 -11.00
C ALA A 17 17.54 12.46 -10.73
N GLN A 18 17.01 13.68 -10.76
CA GLN A 18 17.79 14.90 -10.45
C GLN A 18 18.22 14.95 -8.98
N GLN A 19 17.32 14.66 -8.04
CA GLN A 19 17.60 14.67 -6.61
C GLN A 19 18.60 13.56 -6.20
N SER A 20 18.52 12.40 -6.85
CA SER A 20 19.37 11.24 -6.57
C SER A 20 20.69 11.26 -7.35
N GLY A 21 20.96 12.27 -8.19
CA GLY A 21 22.15 12.36 -9.01
C GLY A 21 22.25 11.27 -10.09
N TRP A 22 21.11 10.75 -10.56
CA TRP A 22 21.06 9.77 -11.64
C TRP A 22 21.21 10.46 -12.99
N THR A 23 22.44 10.78 -13.34
CA THR A 23 22.76 11.56 -14.52
C THR A 23 22.87 10.74 -15.80
N THR A 24 22.79 9.40 -15.71
CA THR A 24 22.95 8.51 -16.86
C THR A 24 21.73 7.62 -17.06
N ARG A 25 21.42 7.30 -18.33
CA ARG A 25 20.39 6.32 -18.69
C ARG A 25 20.57 4.99 -17.96
N ARG A 26 21.83 4.54 -17.79
CA ARG A 26 22.15 3.30 -17.11
C ARG A 26 21.68 3.31 -15.65
N LYS A 27 22.00 4.35 -14.89
CA LYS A 27 21.56 4.48 -13.49
C LYS A 27 20.05 4.52 -13.37
N LEU A 28 19.36 5.18 -14.28
CA LEU A 28 17.90 5.19 -14.33
C LEU A 28 17.34 3.79 -14.57
N LEU A 29 17.89 3.05 -15.53
CA LEU A 29 17.46 1.70 -15.84
C LEU A 29 17.71 0.72 -14.69
N GLU A 30 18.82 0.85 -13.97
CA GLU A 30 19.13 0.03 -12.80
C GLU A 30 18.07 0.18 -11.71
N GLN A 31 17.51 1.38 -11.51
CA GLN A 31 16.43 1.61 -10.56
C GLN A 31 15.07 1.02 -10.99
N PHE A 32 14.84 0.91 -12.29
CA PHE A 32 13.61 0.33 -12.82
C PHE A 32 13.76 -1.14 -13.23
N THR A 33 14.86 -1.78 -12.89
CA THR A 33 15.16 -3.18 -13.26
C THR A 33 14.06 -4.14 -12.80
N LEU A 34 13.49 -3.92 -11.62
CA LEU A 34 12.40 -4.72 -11.08
C LEU A 34 11.00 -4.20 -11.48
N GLY A 35 10.93 -3.28 -12.45
CA GLY A 35 9.66 -2.77 -12.99
C GLY A 35 8.83 -1.90 -12.04
N SER A 36 9.32 -1.59 -10.84
CA SER A 36 8.61 -0.79 -9.87
C SER A 36 9.00 0.69 -9.92
N ARG A 37 8.00 1.56 -9.81
CA ARG A 37 8.19 2.99 -9.55
C ARG A 37 8.23 3.32 -8.06
N TYR A 38 8.01 2.33 -7.24
CA TYR A 38 7.97 2.44 -5.78
C TYR A 38 9.26 1.89 -5.18
N PRO A 39 9.60 2.27 -3.96
CA PRO A 39 10.73 1.70 -3.26
C PRO A 39 10.64 0.17 -3.25
N THR A 40 11.74 -0.48 -3.61
CA THR A 40 11.83 -1.93 -3.61
C THR A 40 12.74 -2.37 -2.47
N LEU A 41 12.23 -3.28 -1.64
CA LEU A 41 13.00 -3.92 -0.58
C LEU A 41 13.47 -5.28 -1.06
N VAL A 42 14.76 -5.54 -0.91
CA VAL A 42 15.39 -6.82 -1.19
C VAL A 42 16.24 -7.20 0.01
N GLY A 43 15.98 -8.36 0.58
CA GLY A 43 16.70 -8.83 1.75
C GLY A 43 16.10 -10.13 2.30
N ASP A 44 16.69 -10.64 3.36
CA ASP A 44 16.09 -11.71 4.14
C ASP A 44 14.84 -11.20 4.92
N PRO A 45 14.05 -12.10 5.51
CA PRO A 45 12.81 -11.71 6.21
C PRO A 45 13.03 -10.69 7.34
N ILE A 46 14.16 -10.77 8.05
CA ILE A 46 14.51 -9.87 9.14
C ILE A 46 14.80 -8.48 8.60
N GLN A 47 15.65 -8.40 7.56
CA GLN A 47 15.99 -7.14 6.91
C GLN A 47 14.76 -6.43 6.31
N VAL A 48 13.86 -7.20 5.70
CA VAL A 48 12.61 -6.65 5.16
C VAL A 48 11.70 -6.15 6.29
N ALA A 49 11.56 -6.91 7.38
CA ALA A 49 10.79 -6.49 8.54
C ALA A 49 11.36 -5.20 9.16
N ASP A 50 12.69 -5.12 9.36
CA ASP A 50 13.37 -3.92 9.87
C ASP A 50 13.09 -2.67 9.02
N ALA A 51 13.14 -2.82 7.70
CA ALA A 51 12.88 -1.73 6.78
C ALA A 51 11.41 -1.27 6.82
N LEU A 52 10.47 -2.22 6.91
CA LEU A 52 9.03 -1.91 7.02
C LEU A 52 8.71 -1.21 8.34
N GLU A 53 9.25 -1.69 9.46
CA GLU A 53 9.10 -1.04 10.77
C GLU A 53 9.66 0.39 10.74
N ARG A 54 10.85 0.56 10.19
CA ARG A 54 11.46 1.88 10.06
C ARG A 54 10.60 2.84 9.24
N TRP A 55 9.96 2.38 8.17
CA TRP A 55 9.06 3.23 7.38
C TRP A 55 7.83 3.64 8.17
N VAL A 56 7.26 2.74 8.96
CA VAL A 56 6.11 3.05 9.82
C VAL A 56 6.53 4.00 10.94
N ASP A 57 7.62 3.71 11.66
CA ASP A 57 8.01 4.45 12.85
C ASP A 57 8.60 5.84 12.52
N VAL A 58 9.42 5.94 11.48
CA VAL A 58 10.07 7.21 11.08
C VAL A 58 9.18 8.01 10.12
N GLY A 59 8.46 7.31 9.25
CA GLY A 59 7.57 7.92 8.26
C GLY A 59 6.18 8.27 8.81
N GLU A 60 5.85 7.83 10.03
CA GLU A 60 4.54 8.02 10.68
C GLU A 60 3.37 7.60 9.77
N ILE A 61 3.55 6.49 9.01
CA ILE A 61 2.55 5.99 8.08
C ILE A 61 1.70 4.90 8.74
N ASP A 62 0.40 4.86 8.42
CA ASP A 62 -0.56 3.93 9.02
C ASP A 62 -0.51 2.53 8.42
N GLY A 63 0.09 2.36 7.25
CA GLY A 63 0.15 1.08 6.57
C GLY A 63 0.82 1.14 5.21
N LEU A 64 0.97 -0.04 4.61
CA LEU A 64 1.71 -0.26 3.38
C LEU A 64 0.87 -1.04 2.37
N ASN A 65 0.91 -0.62 1.11
CA ASN A 65 0.40 -1.40 0.00
C ASN A 65 1.55 -2.13 -0.68
N LEU A 66 1.52 -3.46 -0.63
CA LEU A 66 2.52 -4.28 -1.28
C LEU A 66 2.24 -4.41 -2.78
N THR A 67 3.27 -4.21 -3.58
CA THR A 67 3.25 -4.48 -5.01
C THR A 67 4.09 -5.70 -5.31
N ARG A 68 3.56 -6.58 -6.13
CA ARG A 68 4.25 -7.80 -6.55
C ARG A 68 5.34 -7.54 -7.58
N ILE A 69 6.42 -8.28 -7.52
CA ILE A 69 7.42 -8.37 -8.59
C ILE A 69 7.18 -9.63 -9.42
N VAL A 70 7.04 -10.77 -8.76
CA VAL A 70 6.74 -12.07 -9.36
C VAL A 70 5.46 -12.64 -8.75
N VAL A 71 4.58 -13.20 -9.59
CA VAL A 71 3.31 -13.81 -9.17
C VAL A 71 3.39 -15.33 -9.37
N PRO A 72 3.00 -16.13 -8.39
CA PRO A 72 2.50 -15.81 -7.06
C PRO A 72 3.61 -15.56 -6.00
N GLN A 73 4.87 -15.83 -6.35
CA GLN A 73 6.01 -15.97 -5.43
C GLN A 73 6.13 -14.81 -4.42
N THR A 74 6.04 -13.56 -4.88
CA THR A 74 6.16 -12.40 -3.97
C THR A 74 5.15 -12.44 -2.82
N TRP A 75 3.92 -12.90 -3.08
CA TRP A 75 2.88 -13.00 -2.06
C TRP A 75 3.12 -14.18 -1.11
N GLU A 76 3.54 -15.32 -1.66
CA GLU A 76 3.84 -16.52 -0.90
C GLU A 76 5.02 -16.28 0.03
N ASP A 77 6.12 -15.73 -0.48
CA ASP A 77 7.31 -15.43 0.32
C ASP A 77 7.01 -14.39 1.41
N PHE A 78 6.28 -13.33 1.07
CA PHE A 78 5.91 -12.33 2.06
C PHE A 78 5.03 -12.93 3.18
N ALA A 79 4.01 -13.70 2.80
CA ALA A 79 3.07 -14.29 3.75
C ALA A 79 3.72 -15.37 4.64
N THR A 80 4.66 -16.13 4.08
CA THR A 80 5.25 -17.28 4.80
C THR A 80 6.53 -16.93 5.55
N LEU A 81 7.23 -15.87 5.17
CA LEU A 81 8.52 -15.50 5.73
C LEU A 81 8.48 -14.17 6.51
N VAL A 82 7.92 -13.12 5.92
CA VAL A 82 7.95 -11.78 6.54
C VAL A 82 6.81 -11.58 7.54
N VAL A 83 5.61 -12.06 7.23
CA VAL A 83 4.46 -11.92 8.15
C VAL A 83 4.70 -12.60 9.48
N PRO A 84 5.22 -13.85 9.57
CA PRO A 84 5.53 -14.46 10.86
C PRO A 84 6.57 -13.68 11.67
N GLU A 85 7.58 -13.10 11.03
CA GLU A 85 8.57 -12.25 11.70
C GLU A 85 7.92 -10.99 12.27
N LEU A 86 7.08 -10.30 11.51
CA LEU A 86 6.33 -9.14 12.00
C LEU A 86 5.35 -9.50 13.13
N GLN A 87 4.75 -10.69 13.09
CA GLN A 87 3.91 -11.21 14.17
C GLN A 87 4.71 -11.49 15.45
N HIS A 88 5.88 -12.12 15.31
CA HIS A 88 6.80 -12.38 16.43
C HIS A 88 7.22 -11.06 17.11
N ARG A 89 7.43 -9.99 16.35
CA ARG A 89 7.73 -8.66 16.86
C ARG A 89 6.51 -7.90 17.42
N GLY A 90 5.31 -8.47 17.33
CA GLY A 90 4.07 -7.79 17.74
C GLY A 90 3.64 -6.64 16.83
N ARG A 91 4.22 -6.56 15.60
CA ARG A 91 3.94 -5.49 14.61
C ARG A 91 2.87 -5.86 13.61
N TYR A 92 2.44 -7.11 13.60
CA TYR A 92 1.37 -7.60 12.73
C TYR A 92 0.38 -8.46 13.53
N ARG A 93 -0.89 -8.42 13.11
CA ARG A 93 -1.95 -9.19 13.77
C ARG A 93 -1.70 -10.70 13.68
N THR A 94 -1.99 -11.42 14.75
CA THR A 94 -1.97 -12.89 14.79
C THR A 94 -3.34 -13.51 14.58
N HIS A 95 -4.40 -12.72 14.68
CA HIS A 95 -5.78 -13.11 14.45
C HIS A 95 -6.60 -11.95 13.90
N TYR A 96 -7.71 -12.28 13.26
CA TYR A 96 -8.63 -11.26 12.75
C TYR A 96 -9.65 -10.89 13.82
N THR A 97 -9.76 -9.59 14.09
CA THR A 97 -10.83 -9.06 14.93
C THR A 97 -12.15 -9.14 14.17
N PRO A 98 -13.24 -9.67 14.77
CA PRO A 98 -14.54 -9.67 14.11
C PRO A 98 -15.04 -8.24 13.86
N GLY A 99 -15.90 -8.11 12.84
CA GLY A 99 -16.49 -6.83 12.48
C GLY A 99 -16.16 -6.38 11.05
N THR A 100 -16.71 -5.26 10.65
CA THR A 100 -16.46 -4.65 9.36
C THR A 100 -15.07 -3.98 9.33
N LEU A 101 -14.51 -3.78 8.13
CA LEU A 101 -13.26 -3.04 7.96
C LEU A 101 -13.33 -1.65 8.63
N ARG A 102 -14.48 -0.99 8.54
CA ARG A 102 -14.68 0.30 9.17
C ARG A 102 -14.56 0.25 10.70
N GLN A 103 -15.15 -0.78 11.32
CA GLN A 103 -15.03 -1.00 12.77
C GLN A 103 -13.58 -1.26 13.17
N GLN A 104 -12.87 -2.05 12.39
CA GLN A 104 -11.46 -2.37 12.66
C GLN A 104 -10.52 -1.16 12.51
N LEU A 105 -10.75 -0.31 11.49
CA LEU A 105 -9.89 0.85 11.24
C LEU A 105 -10.20 2.05 12.14
N PHE A 106 -11.48 2.28 12.46
CA PHE A 106 -11.89 3.53 13.11
C PHE A 106 -12.50 3.34 14.51
N GLY A 107 -12.69 2.10 14.96
CA GLY A 107 -13.37 1.81 16.20
C GLY A 107 -14.83 2.31 16.26
N ARG A 108 -15.44 2.55 15.12
CA ARG A 108 -16.79 3.14 14.98
C ARG A 108 -17.71 2.15 14.28
N GLY A 109 -19.03 2.46 14.29
CA GLY A 109 -20.06 1.62 13.67
C GLY A 109 -19.76 1.20 12.24
N ASP A 110 -20.48 0.21 11.76
CA ASP A 110 -20.28 -0.46 10.46
C ASP A 110 -20.59 0.41 9.23
N ARG A 111 -21.26 1.55 9.43
CA ARG A 111 -21.66 2.50 8.38
C ARG A 111 -21.22 3.92 8.69
N LEU A 112 -21.19 4.75 7.67
CA LEU A 112 -21.00 6.19 7.82
C LEU A 112 -22.13 6.75 8.67
N PRO A 113 -21.84 7.65 9.64
CA PRO A 113 -22.88 8.32 10.41
C PRO A 113 -23.74 9.22 9.51
N ASP A 114 -24.97 9.48 9.93
CA ASP A 114 -25.95 10.20 9.09
C ASP A 114 -25.53 11.65 8.76
N HIS A 115 -24.78 12.28 9.65
CA HIS A 115 -24.23 13.62 9.41
C HIS A 115 -23.06 13.65 8.39
N HIS A 116 -22.52 12.50 7.98
CA HIS A 116 -21.45 12.46 7.01
C HIS A 116 -21.98 12.76 5.59
N PRO A 117 -21.35 13.65 4.80
CA PRO A 117 -21.83 14.00 3.46
C PRO A 117 -22.07 12.80 2.54
N GLY A 118 -21.29 11.72 2.68
CA GLY A 118 -21.45 10.48 1.91
C GLY A 118 -22.68 9.66 2.31
N ALA A 119 -23.32 9.93 3.45
CA ALA A 119 -24.49 9.17 3.90
C ALA A 119 -25.70 9.36 2.97
N ARG A 120 -25.81 10.52 2.31
CA ARG A 120 -26.86 10.83 1.32
C ARG A 120 -26.83 9.91 0.08
N TRP A 121 -25.71 9.26 -0.18
CA TRP A 121 -25.52 8.38 -1.34
C TRP A 121 -25.72 6.90 -1.01
N ARG A 122 -26.26 6.60 0.17
CA ARG A 122 -26.62 5.23 0.52
C ARG A 122 -27.70 4.72 -0.41
N TYR A 123 -27.54 3.48 -0.86
CA TYR A 123 -28.59 2.78 -1.58
C TYR A 123 -29.81 2.63 -0.65
N GLN A 124 -30.93 3.21 -1.06
CA GLN A 124 -32.23 2.99 -0.44
C GLN A 124 -32.94 1.92 -1.28
N ALA A 125 -33.11 0.73 -0.71
CA ALA A 125 -33.95 -0.26 -1.33
C ALA A 125 -35.36 0.32 -1.48
N GLN A 126 -35.82 0.57 -2.71
CA GLN A 126 -37.23 0.87 -2.94
C GLN A 126 -38.04 -0.30 -2.40
N ALA A 127 -38.98 -0.02 -1.50
CA ALA A 127 -39.95 -1.01 -1.09
C ALA A 127 -40.61 -1.52 -2.39
N ARG A 128 -40.40 -2.80 -2.71
CA ARG A 128 -41.16 -3.45 -3.78
C ARG A 128 -42.61 -3.36 -3.32
N SER A 129 -43.40 -2.49 -3.96
CA SER A 129 -44.84 -2.50 -3.85
C SER A 129 -45.29 -3.89 -4.26
N ALA A 130 -45.78 -4.65 -3.27
CA ALA A 130 -46.44 -5.92 -3.56
C ALA A 130 -47.67 -5.58 -4.43
N VAL A 131 -47.66 -6.06 -5.67
CA VAL A 131 -48.82 -6.11 -6.55
C VAL A 131 -49.54 -7.43 -6.27
#